data_3f223f04175348105f60e720433b7c39
#
_entry.id   3f223f04175348105f60e720433b7c39
#
_cell.length_a   1.000
_cell.length_b   1.000
_cell.length_c   1.000
_cell.angle_alpha   90.00
_cell.angle_beta   90.00
_cell.angle_gamma   90.00
#
_symmetry.space_group_name_H-M   'P 1'
#
loop_
_entity.id
_entity.type
_entity.pdbx_description
1 polymer ?
#
loop_
_entity_poly.entity_id
_entity_poly.type
_entity_poly.pdbx_seq_one_letter_code
_entity_poly.pdbx_strand_id
1 'polypeptide(L)'
;MSLEFNEKGKYFTDIISKVTVPAVIQTVMHRIEGSIHIRLDERVKDELDRNELFLAVTNARVFGLDGVVLYETDFMTVSRSQIVWVIPSDNTANAGDKK
;
A
#
# COMPACT_ATOMS: atom_id res chain seq x y z
N MET A 1 -20.78 -11.86 9.47
CA MET A 1 -20.24 -12.56 9.61
C MET A 1 -19.72 -12.70 9.73
N SER A 2 -19.94 -12.47 9.99
CA SER A 2 -19.33 -13.17 10.20
C SER A 2 -18.96 -13.26 10.66
N LEU A 3 -19.17 -13.06 10.99
CA LEU A 3 -18.70 -13.70 11.44
C LEU A 3 -18.42 -13.95 11.63
N GLU A 4 -18.62 -13.82 11.94
CA GLU A 4 -18.18 -14.53 12.18
C GLU A 4 -17.92 -14.74 12.34
N PHE A 5 -18.41 -14.76 12.68
CA PHE A 5 -18.14 -15.45 12.91
C PHE A 5 -17.78 -15.48 13.06
N ASN A 6 -18.30 -15.21 13.39
CA ASN A 6 -17.92 -15.76 13.62
C ASN A 6 -17.77 -15.85 13.60
N GLU A 7 -17.91 -15.51 13.90
CA GLU A 7 -17.60 -16.07 13.86
C GLU A 7 -17.17 -16.04 13.95
N LYS A 8 -17.43 -15.93 14.40
CA LYS A 8 -16.92 -16.25 14.44
C LYS A 8 -16.17 -16.19 14.61
N GLY A 9 -16.44 -16.07 14.87
CA GLY A 9 -15.55 -16.33 14.96
C GLY A 9 -14.91 -16.08 14.91
N LYS A 10 -14.58 -15.97 15.10
CA LYS A 10 -13.88 -15.98 15.00
C LYS A 10 -13.23 -15.68 14.97
N TYR A 11 -13.04 -15.52 15.02
CA TYR A 11 -12.28 -15.43 14.84
C TYR A 11 -11.67 -15.03 15.11
N PHE A 12 -11.44 -14.91 15.46
CA PHE A 12 -10.74 -14.57 15.68
C PHE A 12 -10.06 -14.47 15.98
N THR A 13 -10.13 -14.78 16.22
CA THR A 13 -9.36 -14.56 16.35
C THR A 13 -8.09 -14.23 16.28
N ASP A 14 -7.44 -14.54 15.71
CA ASP A 14 -6.18 -14.25 15.21
C ASP A 14 -6.21 -13.00 14.46
N ILE A 15 -6.09 -11.94 15.15
CA ILE A 15 -6.07 -10.66 14.52
C ILE A 15 -4.65 -10.35 14.17
N ILE A 16 -4.35 -10.27 12.91
CA ILE A 16 -3.05 -9.80 12.47
C ILE A 16 -3.12 -8.30 12.46
N SER A 17 -2.40 -7.66 13.35
CA SER A 17 -2.37 -6.21 13.38
C SER A 17 -1.56 -5.69 12.22
N LYS A 18 -2.10 -4.71 11.53
CA LYS A 18 -1.42 -4.06 10.42
C LYS A 18 -1.39 -2.57 10.65
N VAL A 19 -0.37 -1.94 10.12
CA VAL A 19 -0.27 -0.48 10.11
C VAL A 19 -0.27 -0.02 8.67
N THR A 20 -0.76 1.19 8.47
CA THR A 20 -0.72 1.79 7.14
C THR A 20 0.53 2.64 7.03
N VAL A 21 1.17 2.55 5.90
CA VAL A 21 2.38 3.33 5.63
C VAL A 21 2.14 4.10 4.34
N PRO A 22 2.08 5.43 4.41
CA PRO A 22 1.98 6.21 3.19
C PRO A 22 3.21 5.99 2.33
N ALA A 23 3.00 5.87 1.05
CA ALA A 23 4.10 5.54 0.15
C ALA A 23 3.87 6.12 -1.23
N VAL A 24 4.96 6.30 -1.94
CA VAL A 24 4.93 6.62 -3.37
C VAL A 24 5.37 5.36 -4.08
N ILE A 25 4.55 4.91 -5.01
CA ILE A 25 4.77 3.69 -5.77
C ILE A 25 4.91 4.05 -7.23
N GLN A 26 6.03 3.65 -7.84
CA GLN A 26 6.20 3.88 -9.26
C GLN A 26 6.00 2.57 -9.98
N THR A 27 5.00 2.54 -10.85
CA THR A 27 4.83 1.42 -11.76
C THR A 27 5.48 1.77 -13.08
N VAL A 28 5.41 0.85 -14.02
CA VAL A 28 6.02 1.07 -15.33
C VAL A 28 5.47 2.34 -15.98
N MET A 29 4.17 2.61 -15.81
CA MET A 29 3.53 3.72 -16.52
C MET A 29 3.03 4.84 -15.61
N HIS A 30 2.88 4.59 -14.32
CA HIS A 30 2.20 5.57 -13.46
C HIS A 30 2.87 5.70 -12.11
N ARG A 31 2.73 6.86 -11.52
CA ARG A 31 3.09 7.06 -10.11
C ARG A 31 1.80 6.98 -9.29
N ILE A 32 1.87 6.28 -8.19
CA ILE A 32 0.72 6.13 -7.30
C ILE A 32 1.16 6.60 -5.93
N GLU A 33 0.32 7.43 -5.31
CA GLU A 33 0.53 7.85 -3.93
C GLU A 33 -0.62 7.29 -3.13
N GLY A 34 -0.31 6.61 -2.05
CA GLY A 34 -1.35 6.01 -1.22
C GLY A 34 -0.72 5.34 -0.03
N SER A 35 -1.51 4.51 0.65
CA SER A 35 -1.05 3.81 1.84
C SER A 35 -1.01 2.33 1.59
N ILE A 36 0.10 1.71 1.94
CA ILE A 36 0.19 0.25 1.91
C ILE A 36 0.01 -0.26 3.33
N HIS A 37 -0.37 -1.52 3.45
CA HIS A 37 -0.68 -2.14 4.74
C HIS A 37 0.36 -3.18 5.03
N ILE A 38 1.08 -3.02 6.11
CA ILE A 38 2.13 -3.96 6.48
C ILE A 38 1.87 -4.46 7.89
N ARG A 39 2.34 -5.66 8.17
CA ARG A 39 2.22 -6.22 9.50
C ARG A 39 3.07 -5.43 10.47
N LEU A 40 2.61 -5.36 11.71
CA LEU A 40 3.22 -4.50 12.70
C LEU A 40 4.70 -4.80 12.91
N ASP A 41 5.08 -6.06 12.80
CA ASP A 41 6.45 -6.47 13.03
C ASP A 41 7.26 -6.61 11.75
N GLU A 42 6.74 -6.09 10.63
CA GLU A 42 7.42 -6.21 9.35
C GLU A 42 7.73 -4.83 8.79
N ARG A 43 8.56 -4.82 7.77
CA ARG A 43 8.93 -3.59 7.08
C ARG A 43 8.29 -3.59 5.71
N VAL A 44 8.35 -2.43 5.06
CA VAL A 44 7.82 -2.29 3.70
C VAL A 44 8.44 -3.34 2.78
N LYS A 45 9.75 -3.55 2.90
CA LYS A 45 10.42 -4.53 2.06
C LYS A 45 9.80 -5.92 2.21
N ASP A 46 9.46 -6.30 3.45
CA ASP A 46 8.88 -7.61 3.69
C ASP A 46 7.54 -7.77 2.99
N GLU A 47 6.74 -6.71 3.02
CA GLU A 47 5.44 -6.75 2.34
C GLU A 47 5.63 -6.88 0.83
N LEU A 48 6.60 -6.17 0.28
CA LEU A 48 6.82 -6.19 -1.16
C LEU A 48 7.44 -7.50 -1.63
N ASP A 49 8.09 -8.21 -0.74
CA ASP A 49 8.70 -9.50 -1.08
C ASP A 49 7.72 -10.66 -1.04
N ARG A 50 6.48 -10.43 -0.63
CA ARG A 50 5.51 -11.50 -0.60
C ARG A 50 5.23 -12.03 -2.00
N ASN A 51 4.97 -13.32 -2.08
CA ASN A 51 4.72 -13.96 -3.36
C ASN A 51 3.24 -13.91 -3.68
N GLU A 52 2.72 -12.71 -3.81
CA GLU A 52 1.33 -12.46 -4.16
C GLU A 52 1.30 -11.60 -5.41
N LEU A 53 0.27 -11.77 -6.20
CA LEU A 53 0.18 -11.06 -7.47
C LEU A 53 -0.09 -9.58 -7.30
N PHE A 54 -0.88 -9.22 -6.30
CA PHE A 54 -1.34 -7.84 -6.17
C PHE A 54 -1.03 -7.27 -4.80
N LEU A 55 -0.72 -5.99 -4.79
CA LEU A 55 -0.49 -5.21 -3.58
C LEU A 55 -1.71 -4.32 -3.36
N ALA A 56 -2.27 -4.34 -2.16
CA ALA A 56 -3.40 -3.49 -1.81
C ALA A 56 -2.89 -2.10 -1.43
N VAL A 57 -3.55 -1.08 -1.97
CA VAL A 57 -3.23 0.31 -1.68
C VAL A 57 -4.53 1.03 -1.35
N THR A 58 -4.54 1.78 -0.25
CA THR A 58 -5.72 2.54 0.14
C THR A 58 -5.46 4.02 0.03
N ASN A 59 -6.54 4.79 -0.08
CA ASN A 59 -6.49 6.25 -0.20
C ASN A 59 -5.50 6.65 -1.29
N ALA A 60 -5.73 6.13 -2.48
CA ALA A 60 -4.75 6.19 -3.55
C ALA A 60 -5.07 7.25 -4.58
N ARG A 61 -4.02 7.85 -5.12
CA ARG A 61 -4.09 8.71 -6.29
C ARG A 61 -3.15 8.16 -7.34
N VAL A 62 -3.63 8.09 -8.56
CA VAL A 62 -2.84 7.62 -9.69
C VAL A 62 -2.52 8.81 -10.56
N PHE A 63 -1.25 9.02 -10.85
CA PHE A 63 -0.77 10.16 -11.64
C PHE A 63 -0.29 9.70 -13.00
N GLY A 64 -0.62 10.49 -14.00
CA GLY A 64 -0.05 10.27 -15.32
C GLY A 64 1.38 10.76 -15.39
N LEU A 65 2.00 10.56 -16.54
CA LEU A 65 3.39 10.96 -16.75
C LEU A 65 3.57 12.46 -16.62
N ASP A 66 2.53 13.22 -16.88
CA ASP A 66 2.57 14.67 -16.77
C ASP A 66 2.30 15.18 -15.36
N GLY A 67 2.10 14.27 -14.39
CA GLY A 67 1.84 14.66 -13.04
C GLY A 67 0.40 15.00 -12.73
N VAL A 68 -0.49 14.83 -13.69
CA VAL A 68 -1.91 15.11 -13.49
C VAL A 68 -2.56 13.90 -12.85
N VAL A 69 -3.44 14.14 -11.87
CA VAL A 69 -4.16 13.06 -11.19
C VAL A 69 -5.16 12.47 -12.17
N LEU A 70 -5.04 11.19 -12.44
CA LEU A 70 -5.96 10.48 -13.33
C LEU A 70 -7.10 9.85 -12.55
N TYR A 71 -6.82 9.32 -11.36
CA TYR A 71 -7.81 8.63 -10.55
C TYR A 71 -7.53 8.87 -9.09
N GLU A 72 -8.61 8.90 -8.29
CA GLU A 72 -8.54 8.85 -6.84
C GLU A 72 -9.49 7.77 -6.39
N THR A 73 -9.05 6.95 -5.45
CA THR A 73 -9.89 5.85 -4.99
C THR A 73 -9.51 5.50 -3.55
N ASP A 74 -10.51 5.03 -2.80
CA ASP A 74 -10.26 4.57 -1.44
C ASP A 74 -9.49 3.27 -1.41
N PHE A 75 -9.58 2.48 -2.48
CA PHE A 75 -8.93 1.18 -2.49
C PHE A 75 -8.61 0.78 -3.93
N MET A 76 -7.41 0.26 -4.11
CA MET A 76 -7.04 -0.33 -5.39
C MET A 76 -6.04 -1.44 -5.14
N THR A 77 -5.86 -2.29 -6.13
CA THR A 77 -4.77 -3.26 -6.11
C THR A 77 -3.83 -2.95 -7.26
N VAL A 78 -2.57 -3.15 -7.01
CA VAL A 78 -1.51 -2.88 -7.98
C VAL A 78 -0.78 -4.17 -8.25
N SER A 79 -0.57 -4.47 -9.52
CA SER A 79 0.18 -5.66 -9.89
C SER A 79 1.62 -5.52 -9.41
N ARG A 80 2.07 -6.46 -8.61
CA ARG A 80 3.44 -6.40 -8.07
C ARG A 80 4.47 -6.44 -9.17
N SER A 81 4.18 -7.15 -10.25
CA SER A 81 5.14 -7.27 -11.34
C SER A 81 5.33 -5.97 -12.12
N GLN A 82 4.43 -5.01 -11.92
CA GLN A 82 4.53 -3.72 -12.60
C GLN A 82 5.20 -2.65 -11.73
N ILE A 83 5.55 -2.98 -10.51
CA ILE A 83 6.14 -2.00 -9.59
C ILE A 83 7.64 -1.94 -9.84
N VAL A 84 8.14 -0.74 -10.03
CA VAL A 84 9.56 -0.48 -10.25
C VAL A 84 10.24 -0.15 -8.93
N TRP A 85 9.63 0.75 -8.13
CA TRP A 85 10.16 1.09 -6.81
C TRP A 85 9.03 1.62 -5.93
N VAL A 86 9.27 1.58 -4.63
CA VAL A 86 8.35 2.10 -3.63
C VAL A 86 9.17 2.89 -2.62
N ILE A 87 8.69 4.09 -2.30
CA ILE A 87 9.33 4.93 -1.30
C ILE A 87 8.32 5.20 -0.21
N PRO A 88 8.55 4.71 1.01
CA PRO A 88 7.66 5.05 2.13
C PRO A 88 7.78 6.55 2.42
N SER A 89 6.64 7.19 2.54
CA SER A 89 6.64 8.66 2.67
C SER A 89 7.27 9.16 3.94
N ASP A 90 7.14 8.40 5.02
CA ASP A 90 7.72 8.84 6.28
C ASP A 90 9.25 8.77 6.25
N ASN A 91 9.82 8.11 5.25
CA ASN A 91 11.24 8.09 5.04
C ASN A 91 11.68 8.98 3.92
N THR A 92 10.75 9.60 3.23
CA THR A 92 11.11 10.52 2.20
C THR A 92 11.36 11.82 2.86
N ALA A 93 12.54 12.06 3.20
CA ALA A 93 12.87 13.40 3.46
C ALA A 93 12.75 14.03 2.15
N ASN A 94 11.64 14.39 1.78
CA ASN A 94 11.47 15.03 0.54
C ASN A 94 12.45 16.10 0.38
N ALA A 95 13.00 16.21 -0.76
CA ALA A 95 13.94 17.25 -1.05
C ALA A 95 13.41 18.59 -0.63
N GLY A 96 12.13 18.74 -0.70
CA GLY A 96 11.52 20.00 -0.31
C GLY A 96 11.47 20.21 1.18
N ASP A 97 11.57 19.15 1.93
CA ASP A 97 11.45 19.24 3.34
C ASP A 97 12.75 19.27 4.02
N LYS A 98 13.62 19.16 3.48
CA LYS A 98 14.79 18.89 4.07
C LYS A 98 15.41 19.85 4.67
N LYS A 99 15.04 19.62 4.98
CA LYS A 99 15.23 20.23 5.38
C LYS A 99 15.90 20.18 5.75
#